data_e7c335ac2ff314deff4728ebe8089490
#
_entry.id   e7c335ac2ff314deff4728ebe8089490
#
_cell.length_a   1.000
_cell.length_b   1.000
_cell.length_c   1.000
_cell.angle_alpha   90.00
_cell.angle_beta   90.00
_cell.angle_gamma   90.00
#
_symmetry.space_group_name_H-M   'P 1'
#
loop_
_entity.id
_entity.type
_entity.pdbx_description
1 polymer ?
#
loop_
_entity_poly.entity_id
_entity_poly.type
_entity_poly.pdbx_seq_one_letter_code
_entity_poly.pdbx_strand_id
1 'polypeptide(L)'
;NVMEHQLTIYNTLDRKKELFVPLHAPHVGMYVCGPTVYGDAHLGHARPAITFDVLFRYLTHLGYKVRYVRNITDVGHLEHDADEGEDKIAKKARLEELEPMEVVQYYLNRYHKAMEALNVLSPSIEPHASGHIIEQIQLVQKILDAGYAYESEGSVYFDVAKYNKDYHYGKLSGRNLDDVLNTTRDLDGQSEKRNPADFALWKKAQPEHIMRWPSPWGDGFPGWHAECTAMGRKYLGEHFDIHGGGMDLIFPHHECEIAQSVASQGDDMVHYWMHNNMITINGTKMGKSLGNFITLDEFFSGSHKLLTQAYSPMTIRFFILQAHYRSPVDFSNEALQAAEKGLSRLMEAVDGLEKITPAATSNVDVKSLRTKCFEAMNDDLNTPIVISHLFDGAKMINNIIAGNNTISADDLKELKEVFHTFCFDILGLKEEIGSSDGREAAYGKVVDMLLEQRVKAKANKDWATSDLIRNELTALGFEIKDTKDGFEWKLNK
;
A
#
# COMPACT_ATOMS: atom_id res chain seq x y z
N ASN A 1 10.46 29.08 3.09
CA ASN A 1 9.56 29.69 2.11
C ASN A 1 8.10 29.48 2.52
N VAL A 2 7.31 30.55 2.57
CA VAL A 2 5.90 30.50 2.97
C VAL A 2 5.09 29.52 2.12
N MET A 3 5.39 29.46 0.80
CA MET A 3 4.74 28.55 -0.14
C MET A 3 4.97 27.07 0.23
N GLU A 4 6.15 26.74 0.70
CA GLU A 4 6.52 25.35 1.06
C GLU A 4 5.82 24.85 2.34
N HIS A 5 5.21 25.76 3.12
CA HIS A 5 4.55 25.42 4.38
C HIS A 5 3.02 25.54 4.33
N GLN A 6 2.43 25.62 3.13
CA GLN A 6 0.98 25.77 2.93
C GLN A 6 0.33 24.48 2.42
N LEU A 7 0.74 23.32 2.93
CA LEU A 7 0.15 22.04 2.56
C LEU A 7 -1.30 21.95 3.03
N THR A 8 -2.21 21.69 2.09
CA THR A 8 -3.59 21.29 2.40
C THR A 8 -3.74 19.79 2.15
N ILE A 9 -4.56 19.14 2.96
CA ILE A 9 -4.84 17.72 2.91
C ILE A 9 -6.35 17.51 2.94
N TYR A 10 -6.88 16.67 2.06
CA TYR A 10 -8.26 16.24 2.15
C TYR A 10 -8.42 15.33 3.38
N ASN A 11 -9.23 15.79 4.34
CA ASN A 11 -9.53 15.02 5.54
C ASN A 11 -10.85 14.25 5.33
N THR A 12 -10.79 12.94 5.27
CA THR A 12 -11.99 12.10 5.09
C THR A 12 -13.02 12.33 6.18
N LEU A 13 -12.57 12.61 7.41
CA LEU A 13 -13.47 12.85 8.55
C LEU A 13 -14.40 14.05 8.29
N ASP A 14 -13.84 15.15 7.81
CA ASP A 14 -14.55 16.41 7.58
C ASP A 14 -14.99 16.60 6.12
N ARG A 15 -14.57 15.70 5.23
CA ARG A 15 -14.90 15.68 3.78
C ARG A 15 -14.56 16.99 3.08
N LYS A 16 -13.41 17.57 3.43
CA LYS A 16 -12.90 18.80 2.81
C LYS A 16 -11.38 18.87 2.92
N LYS A 17 -10.80 19.69 2.07
CA LYS A 17 -9.39 20.04 2.16
C LYS A 17 -9.18 21.00 3.35
N GLU A 18 -8.19 20.71 4.16
CA GLU A 18 -7.83 21.48 5.34
C GLU A 18 -6.35 21.82 5.32
N LEU A 19 -5.99 22.99 5.82
CA LEU A 19 -4.60 23.32 6.04
C LEU A 19 -3.99 22.36 7.06
N PHE A 20 -2.89 21.71 6.70
CA PHE A 20 -2.20 20.80 7.61
C PHE A 20 -1.47 21.59 8.69
N VAL A 21 -1.88 21.38 9.92
CA VAL A 21 -1.25 21.97 11.11
C VAL A 21 -0.86 20.83 12.05
N PRO A 22 0.45 20.54 12.19
CA PRO A 22 0.87 19.47 13.09
C PRO A 22 0.60 19.82 14.56
N LEU A 23 0.31 18.81 15.37
CA LEU A 23 0.04 18.97 16.80
C LEU A 23 1.26 19.48 17.56
N HIS A 24 2.45 19.03 17.18
CA HIS A 24 3.70 19.31 17.88
C HIS A 24 4.84 19.63 16.91
N ALA A 25 4.66 20.67 16.10
CA ALA A 25 5.69 21.07 15.14
C ALA A 25 7.07 21.20 15.81
N PRO A 26 8.17 20.76 15.19
CA PRO A 26 8.26 20.21 13.83
C PRO A 26 7.96 18.70 13.71
N HIS A 27 7.48 18.06 14.78
CA HIS A 27 7.18 16.63 14.80
C HIS A 27 5.83 16.32 14.18
N VAL A 28 5.76 15.26 13.36
CA VAL A 28 4.53 14.76 12.75
C VAL A 28 4.44 13.25 13.02
N GLY A 29 3.31 12.82 13.58
CA GLY A 29 2.99 11.39 13.73
C GLY A 29 2.08 10.93 12.60
N MET A 30 2.47 9.84 11.94
CA MET A 30 1.72 9.25 10.83
C MET A 30 1.62 7.74 10.99
N TYR A 31 0.39 7.21 10.91
CA TYR A 31 0.13 5.77 10.95
C TYR A 31 -0.59 5.34 9.68
N VAL A 32 -0.09 4.28 9.05
CA VAL A 32 -0.72 3.69 7.86
C VAL A 32 -0.91 2.20 8.09
N CYS A 33 -2.11 1.70 7.80
CA CYS A 33 -2.38 0.26 7.88
C CYS A 33 -1.50 -0.50 6.89
N GLY A 34 -0.76 -1.47 7.40
CA GLY A 34 0.13 -2.32 6.62
C GLY A 34 -0.54 -3.62 6.18
N PRO A 35 0.20 -4.51 5.54
CA PRO A 35 -0.34 -5.73 4.96
C PRO A 35 -0.58 -6.83 5.98
N THR A 36 -1.49 -7.76 5.64
CA THR A 36 -1.55 -9.09 6.21
C THR A 36 -0.65 -10.00 5.36
N VAL A 37 0.39 -10.57 5.96
CA VAL A 37 1.48 -11.23 5.23
C VAL A 37 1.24 -12.73 5.02
N TYR A 38 0.34 -13.06 4.11
CA TYR A 38 0.03 -14.45 3.74
C TYR A 38 0.19 -14.75 2.25
N GLY A 39 0.62 -13.79 1.46
CA GLY A 39 0.83 -13.91 0.02
C GLY A 39 1.71 -12.78 -0.51
N ASP A 40 2.06 -12.88 -1.79
CA ASP A 40 2.86 -11.86 -2.45
C ASP A 40 2.12 -10.53 -2.56
N ALA A 41 2.90 -9.45 -2.53
CA ALA A 41 2.36 -8.10 -2.67
C ALA A 41 1.73 -7.89 -4.06
N HIS A 42 0.64 -7.16 -4.09
CA HIS A 42 -0.09 -6.79 -5.31
C HIS A 42 -0.35 -5.28 -5.35
N LEU A 43 -1.06 -4.83 -6.38
CA LEU A 43 -1.33 -3.40 -6.58
C LEU A 43 -2.11 -2.75 -5.43
N GLY A 44 -2.97 -3.52 -4.76
CA GLY A 44 -3.69 -3.06 -3.57
C GLY A 44 -2.77 -2.72 -2.39
N HIS A 45 -1.60 -3.33 -2.31
CA HIS A 45 -0.54 -2.97 -1.36
C HIS A 45 0.32 -1.81 -1.87
N ALA A 46 0.59 -1.79 -3.18
CA ALA A 46 1.47 -0.79 -3.78
C ALA A 46 0.90 0.62 -3.71
N ARG A 47 -0.38 0.78 -3.99
CA ARG A 47 -0.98 2.12 -4.05
C ARG A 47 -0.92 2.87 -2.73
N PRO A 48 -1.39 2.33 -1.59
CA PRO A 48 -1.23 3.02 -0.31
C PRO A 48 0.24 3.21 0.06
N ALA A 49 1.11 2.22 -0.18
CA ALA A 49 2.52 2.33 0.12
C ALA A 49 3.17 3.49 -0.63
N ILE A 50 2.91 3.64 -1.92
CA ILE A 50 3.44 4.74 -2.75
C ILE A 50 2.82 6.08 -2.35
N THR A 51 1.51 6.13 -2.14
CA THR A 51 0.81 7.36 -1.74
C THR A 51 1.38 7.94 -0.45
N PHE A 52 1.52 7.12 0.58
CA PHE A 52 2.00 7.57 1.88
C PHE A 52 3.54 7.70 1.92
N ASP A 53 4.25 7.04 1.02
CA ASP A 53 5.67 7.30 0.80
C ASP A 53 5.90 8.72 0.27
N VAL A 54 5.10 9.15 -0.70
CA VAL A 54 5.16 10.53 -1.23
C VAL A 54 4.83 11.53 -0.12
N LEU A 55 3.83 11.27 0.70
CA LEU A 55 3.50 12.13 1.84
C LEU A 55 4.67 12.20 2.83
N PHE A 56 5.24 11.06 3.17
CA PHE A 56 6.41 10.98 4.06
C PHE A 56 7.59 11.78 3.51
N ARG A 57 7.90 11.60 2.23
CA ARG A 57 8.97 12.33 1.55
C ARG A 57 8.71 13.84 1.50
N TYR A 58 7.48 14.23 1.20
CA TYR A 58 7.13 15.63 1.11
C TYR A 58 7.16 16.34 2.46
N LEU A 59 6.59 15.73 3.49
CA LEU A 59 6.66 16.27 4.86
C LEU A 59 8.11 16.42 5.34
N THR A 60 8.96 15.44 5.03
CA THR A 60 10.38 15.49 5.36
C THR A 60 11.07 16.64 4.60
N HIS A 61 10.74 16.80 3.33
CA HIS A 61 11.27 17.92 2.51
C HIS A 61 10.87 19.29 3.09
N LEU A 62 9.65 19.41 3.61
CA LEU A 62 9.17 20.63 4.25
C LEU A 62 9.83 20.93 5.61
N GLY A 63 10.68 20.03 6.10
CA GLY A 63 11.41 20.19 7.36
C GLY A 63 10.76 19.55 8.57
N TYR A 64 9.66 18.83 8.40
CA TYR A 64 9.05 18.09 9.49
C TYR A 64 9.85 16.86 9.87
N LYS A 65 9.84 16.51 11.15
CA LYS A 65 10.39 15.27 11.69
C LYS A 65 9.26 14.27 11.81
N VAL A 66 9.16 13.36 10.84
CA VAL A 66 8.03 12.43 10.73
C VAL A 66 8.37 11.11 11.41
N ARG A 67 7.50 10.70 12.33
CA ARG A 67 7.50 9.32 12.84
C ARG A 67 6.41 8.57 12.08
N TYR A 68 6.82 7.75 11.14
CA TYR A 68 5.94 6.96 10.28
C TYR A 68 5.87 5.54 10.81
N VAL A 69 4.67 5.12 11.20
CA VAL A 69 4.36 3.75 11.67
C VAL A 69 3.50 3.06 10.63
N ARG A 70 3.95 1.89 10.16
CA ARG A 70 3.18 1.02 9.28
C ARG A 70 3.27 -0.40 9.84
N ASN A 71 2.13 -0.94 10.25
CA ASN A 71 2.11 -2.23 10.94
C ASN A 71 2.17 -3.42 9.99
N ILE A 72 2.46 -4.57 10.58
CA ILE A 72 2.33 -5.89 9.96
C ILE A 72 1.26 -6.66 10.72
N THR A 73 0.23 -7.10 9.99
CA THR A 73 -0.81 -7.96 10.54
C THR A 73 -0.37 -9.42 10.36
N ASP A 74 0.04 -10.03 11.44
CA ASP A 74 0.54 -11.40 11.48
C ASP A 74 -0.34 -12.35 12.32
N VAL A 75 -1.47 -11.85 12.82
CA VAL A 75 -2.47 -12.62 13.55
C VAL A 75 -3.83 -11.90 13.54
N GLY A 76 -4.90 -12.65 13.67
CA GLY A 76 -6.23 -12.12 13.96
C GLY A 76 -7.04 -11.64 12.75
N HIS A 77 -6.47 -11.67 11.54
CA HIS A 77 -7.20 -11.32 10.33
C HIS A 77 -7.84 -12.57 9.74
N LEU A 78 -9.14 -12.76 10.00
CA LEU A 78 -9.88 -13.96 9.62
C LEU A 78 -10.41 -13.86 8.17
N GLU A 79 -10.81 -15.01 7.63
CA GLU A 79 -11.41 -15.10 6.30
C GLU A 79 -12.62 -14.17 6.15
N HIS A 80 -12.79 -13.57 5.00
CA HIS A 80 -13.90 -12.66 4.66
C HIS A 80 -14.02 -11.45 5.58
N ASP A 81 -12.92 -11.08 6.28
CA ASP A 81 -12.88 -10.00 7.27
C ASP A 81 -13.94 -10.16 8.38
N ALA A 82 -14.30 -11.42 8.70
CA ALA A 82 -15.29 -11.79 9.67
C ALA A 82 -14.72 -12.02 11.07
N ASP A 83 -15.58 -12.22 12.06
CA ASP A 83 -15.20 -12.56 13.45
C ASP A 83 -15.09 -14.07 13.70
N GLU A 84 -15.40 -14.88 12.71
CA GLU A 84 -15.26 -16.33 12.73
C GLU A 84 -14.53 -16.82 11.49
N GLY A 85 -14.17 -18.09 11.49
CA GLY A 85 -13.44 -18.71 10.40
C GLY A 85 -11.96 -18.83 10.69
N GLU A 86 -11.21 -19.29 9.71
CA GLU A 86 -9.78 -19.53 9.83
C GLU A 86 -9.01 -18.22 9.63
N ASP A 87 -7.97 -17.99 10.46
CA ASP A 87 -7.01 -16.91 10.26
C ASP A 87 -6.33 -17.08 8.88
N LYS A 88 -6.21 -15.99 8.13
CA LYS A 88 -5.64 -16.02 6.77
C LYS A 88 -4.23 -16.62 6.72
N ILE A 89 -3.40 -16.29 7.71
CA ILE A 89 -2.03 -16.81 7.80
C ILE A 89 -2.05 -18.28 8.22
N ALA A 90 -2.90 -18.66 9.19
CA ALA A 90 -3.05 -20.03 9.63
C ALA A 90 -3.54 -20.94 8.51
N LYS A 91 -4.50 -20.47 7.69
CA LYS A 91 -4.97 -21.20 6.51
C LYS A 91 -3.86 -21.45 5.51
N LYS A 92 -3.07 -20.43 5.20
CA LYS A 92 -1.93 -20.55 4.28
C LYS A 92 -0.89 -21.54 4.81
N ALA A 93 -0.58 -21.47 6.11
CA ALA A 93 0.35 -22.38 6.77
C ALA A 93 -0.15 -23.83 6.71
N ARG A 94 -1.42 -24.06 6.98
CA ARG A 94 -2.03 -25.40 6.92
C ARG A 94 -1.98 -25.98 5.49
N LEU A 95 -2.33 -25.15 4.49
CA LEU A 95 -2.34 -25.58 3.09
C LEU A 95 -0.93 -25.88 2.55
N GLU A 96 0.10 -25.23 3.07
CA GLU A 96 1.49 -25.41 2.68
C GLU A 96 2.29 -26.27 3.67
N GLU A 97 1.65 -26.82 4.69
CA GLU A 97 2.27 -27.64 5.74
C GLU A 97 3.41 -26.92 6.48
N LEU A 98 3.20 -25.64 6.81
CA LEU A 98 4.16 -24.77 7.49
C LEU A 98 3.63 -24.29 8.84
N GLU A 99 4.52 -23.82 9.70
CA GLU A 99 4.13 -23.03 10.87
C GLU A 99 3.66 -21.64 10.45
N PRO A 100 2.68 -21.02 11.14
CA PRO A 100 2.23 -19.65 10.80
C PRO A 100 3.38 -18.64 10.71
N MET A 101 4.35 -18.70 11.61
CA MET A 101 5.48 -17.76 11.60
C MET A 101 6.46 -18.00 10.45
N GLU A 102 6.51 -19.20 9.87
CA GLU A 102 7.27 -19.45 8.64
C GLU A 102 6.59 -18.72 7.46
N VAL A 103 5.26 -18.76 7.38
CA VAL A 103 4.49 -18.03 6.37
C VAL A 103 4.75 -16.53 6.50
N VAL A 104 4.66 -15.99 7.70
CA VAL A 104 4.92 -14.57 7.99
C VAL A 104 6.33 -14.17 7.54
N GLN A 105 7.35 -14.91 7.93
CA GLN A 105 8.74 -14.58 7.60
C GLN A 105 8.98 -14.59 6.09
N TYR A 106 8.47 -15.60 5.40
CA TYR A 106 8.64 -15.75 3.96
C TYR A 106 7.99 -14.58 3.19
N TYR A 107 6.72 -14.29 3.48
CA TYR A 107 5.99 -13.24 2.74
C TYR A 107 6.36 -11.84 3.17
N LEU A 108 6.77 -11.66 4.43
CA LEU A 108 7.30 -10.36 4.89
C LEU A 108 8.60 -10.00 4.15
N ASN A 109 9.51 -10.95 3.99
CA ASN A 109 10.74 -10.73 3.23
C ASN A 109 10.43 -10.36 1.78
N ARG A 110 9.46 -11.03 1.16
CA ARG A 110 9.02 -10.74 -0.21
C ARG A 110 8.33 -9.38 -0.32
N TYR A 111 7.54 -9.03 0.68
CA TYR A 111 6.92 -7.71 0.77
C TYR A 111 7.99 -6.61 0.84
N HIS A 112 8.98 -6.76 1.69
CA HIS A 112 10.07 -5.79 1.80
C HIS A 112 10.85 -5.63 0.49
N LYS A 113 11.12 -6.72 -0.22
CA LYS A 113 11.77 -6.67 -1.55
C LYS A 113 10.92 -5.91 -2.57
N ALA A 114 9.61 -6.14 -2.58
CA ALA A 114 8.71 -5.43 -3.48
C ALA A 114 8.65 -3.93 -3.17
N MET A 115 8.61 -3.56 -1.89
CA MET A 115 8.62 -2.15 -1.47
C MET A 115 9.94 -1.48 -1.83
N GLU A 116 11.07 -2.14 -1.64
CA GLU A 116 12.39 -1.64 -2.04
C GLU A 116 12.47 -1.44 -3.56
N ALA A 117 11.97 -2.39 -4.34
CA ALA A 117 11.91 -2.28 -5.80
C ALA A 117 11.10 -1.05 -6.24
N LEU A 118 9.99 -0.77 -5.56
CA LEU A 118 9.16 0.41 -5.80
C LEU A 118 9.74 1.71 -5.22
N ASN A 119 10.92 1.65 -4.62
CA ASN A 119 11.57 2.77 -3.94
C ASN A 119 10.72 3.39 -2.82
N VAL A 120 9.92 2.59 -2.16
CA VAL A 120 9.17 2.97 -0.96
C VAL A 120 10.14 2.97 0.22
N LEU A 121 10.26 4.11 0.89
CA LEU A 121 11.12 4.23 2.07
C LEU A 121 10.58 3.36 3.21
N SER A 122 11.50 2.81 4.00
CA SER A 122 11.09 2.10 5.21
C SER A 122 10.38 3.04 6.18
N PRO A 123 9.30 2.60 6.83
CA PRO A 123 8.72 3.39 7.90
C PRO A 123 9.70 3.54 9.07
N SER A 124 9.46 4.50 9.94
CA SER A 124 10.26 4.68 11.15
C SER A 124 10.15 3.47 12.09
N ILE A 125 8.93 2.90 12.17
CA ILE A 125 8.61 1.74 13.00
C ILE A 125 7.66 0.83 12.21
N GLU A 126 7.96 -0.47 12.20
CA GLU A 126 7.11 -1.48 11.56
C GLU A 126 6.68 -2.51 12.62
N PRO A 127 5.66 -2.18 13.44
CA PRO A 127 5.26 -3.07 14.52
C PRO A 127 4.43 -4.25 14.01
N HIS A 128 4.60 -5.41 14.65
CA HIS A 128 3.80 -6.60 14.39
C HIS A 128 2.67 -6.71 15.40
N ALA A 129 1.50 -7.11 14.96
CA ALA A 129 0.35 -7.32 15.84
C ALA A 129 0.67 -8.35 16.93
N SER A 130 1.35 -9.46 16.59
CA SER A 130 1.77 -10.49 17.54
C SER A 130 2.76 -10.01 18.59
N GLY A 131 3.50 -8.94 18.30
CA GLY A 131 4.44 -8.31 19.24
C GLY A 131 3.79 -7.32 20.21
N HIS A 132 2.49 -7.08 20.09
CA HIS A 132 1.76 -6.05 20.84
C HIS A 132 0.48 -6.59 21.47
N ILE A 133 0.50 -7.84 21.89
CA ILE A 133 -0.64 -8.50 22.52
C ILE A 133 -0.99 -7.84 23.86
N ILE A 134 0.00 -7.49 24.65
CA ILE A 134 -0.20 -6.82 25.94
C ILE A 134 -0.94 -5.49 25.75
N GLU A 135 -0.51 -4.69 24.80
CA GLU A 135 -1.12 -3.37 24.50
C GLU A 135 -2.55 -3.53 24.01
N GLN A 136 -2.83 -4.57 23.22
CA GLN A 136 -4.17 -4.85 22.74
C GLN A 136 -5.09 -5.32 23.87
N ILE A 137 -4.61 -6.19 24.76
CA ILE A 137 -5.35 -6.60 25.96
C ILE A 137 -5.67 -5.38 26.83
N GLN A 138 -4.71 -4.48 27.03
CA GLN A 138 -4.92 -3.26 27.82
C GLN A 138 -5.97 -2.34 27.18
N LEU A 139 -5.97 -2.21 25.86
CA LEU A 139 -7.00 -1.46 25.14
C LEU A 139 -8.38 -2.06 25.35
N VAL A 140 -8.51 -3.37 25.18
CA VAL A 140 -9.78 -4.07 25.38
C VAL A 140 -10.30 -3.90 26.81
N GLN A 141 -9.41 -3.97 27.81
CA GLN A 141 -9.78 -3.76 29.20
C GLN A 141 -10.29 -2.34 29.44
N LYS A 142 -9.65 -1.33 28.87
CA LYS A 142 -10.12 0.07 28.96
C LYS A 142 -11.52 0.23 28.38
N ILE A 143 -11.80 -0.39 27.26
CA ILE A 143 -13.12 -0.32 26.60
C ILE A 143 -14.18 -1.04 27.47
N LEU A 144 -13.82 -2.20 28.04
CA LEU A 144 -14.70 -2.92 29.00
C LEU A 144 -15.01 -2.05 30.22
N ASP A 145 -13.98 -1.44 30.82
CA ASP A 145 -14.11 -0.59 32.02
C ASP A 145 -14.95 0.64 31.75
N ALA A 146 -14.87 1.19 30.53
CA ALA A 146 -15.71 2.31 30.10
C ALA A 146 -17.17 1.88 29.81
N GLY A 147 -17.45 0.59 29.74
CA GLY A 147 -18.79 0.06 29.55
C GLY A 147 -19.21 -0.11 28.09
N TYR A 148 -18.30 -0.02 27.12
CA TYR A 148 -18.61 -0.14 25.69
C TYR A 148 -18.22 -1.49 25.10
N ALA A 149 -17.91 -2.47 25.93
CA ALA A 149 -17.63 -3.83 25.51
C ALA A 149 -18.24 -4.83 26.49
N TYR A 150 -18.38 -6.07 26.05
CA TYR A 150 -18.92 -7.16 26.87
C TYR A 150 -18.23 -8.47 26.52
N GLU A 151 -18.14 -9.34 27.51
CA GLU A 151 -17.64 -10.71 27.35
C GLU A 151 -18.79 -11.64 26.95
N SER A 152 -18.54 -12.50 25.98
CA SER A 152 -19.49 -13.52 25.53
C SER A 152 -18.75 -14.75 25.05
N GLU A 153 -19.01 -15.90 25.70
CA GLU A 153 -18.44 -17.22 25.34
C GLU A 153 -16.90 -17.21 25.26
N GLY A 154 -16.23 -16.43 26.12
CA GLY A 154 -14.77 -16.32 26.15
C GLY A 154 -14.17 -15.34 25.13
N SER A 155 -15.01 -14.68 24.35
CA SER A 155 -14.63 -13.58 23.46
C SER A 155 -15.10 -12.25 24.03
N VAL A 156 -14.52 -11.14 23.56
CA VAL A 156 -14.93 -9.78 23.95
C VAL A 156 -15.35 -9.03 22.72
N TYR A 157 -16.52 -8.44 22.74
CA TYR A 157 -17.10 -7.68 21.64
C TYR A 157 -17.32 -6.22 22.01
N PHE A 158 -17.13 -5.33 21.05
CA PHE A 158 -17.49 -3.93 21.17
C PHE A 158 -19.00 -3.78 21.02
N ASP A 159 -19.62 -3.05 21.98
CA ASP A 159 -21.06 -2.79 21.98
C ASP A 159 -21.38 -1.52 21.19
N VAL A 160 -21.62 -1.68 19.89
CA VAL A 160 -21.84 -0.57 18.98
C VAL A 160 -23.12 0.19 19.31
N ALA A 161 -24.21 -0.49 19.66
CA ALA A 161 -25.47 0.18 19.98
C ALA A 161 -25.34 1.08 21.20
N LYS A 162 -24.66 0.61 22.25
CA LYS A 162 -24.42 1.42 23.46
C LYS A 162 -23.52 2.62 23.16
N TYR A 163 -22.44 2.40 22.42
CA TYR A 163 -21.53 3.45 21.96
C TYR A 163 -22.30 4.55 21.18
N ASN A 164 -23.18 4.11 20.25
CA ASN A 164 -23.94 5.03 19.43
C ASN A 164 -24.96 5.88 20.19
N LYS A 165 -25.36 5.48 21.41
CA LYS A 165 -26.21 6.31 22.27
C LYS A 165 -25.46 7.52 22.82
N ASP A 166 -24.19 7.35 23.13
CA ASP A 166 -23.37 8.40 23.77
C ASP A 166 -22.53 9.18 22.74
N TYR A 167 -22.19 8.55 21.62
CA TYR A 167 -21.36 9.09 20.55
C TYR A 167 -22.01 8.79 19.20
N HIS A 168 -21.31 9.00 18.11
CA HIS A 168 -21.83 8.71 16.77
C HIS A 168 -21.00 7.66 16.08
N TYR A 169 -21.52 6.44 15.96
CA TYR A 169 -20.91 5.38 15.12
C TYR A 169 -21.27 5.63 13.66
N GLY A 170 -20.25 5.73 12.80
CA GLY A 170 -20.42 6.06 11.39
C GLY A 170 -19.90 7.46 11.05
N LYS A 171 -19.25 8.14 11.99
CA LYS A 171 -18.71 9.49 11.81
C LYS A 171 -17.78 9.62 10.61
N LEU A 172 -16.91 8.63 10.39
CA LEU A 172 -15.95 8.63 9.29
C LEU A 172 -16.59 8.23 7.96
N SER A 173 -17.35 7.15 7.97
CA SER A 173 -17.96 6.58 6.76
C SER A 173 -19.18 7.34 6.28
N GLY A 174 -19.81 8.14 7.15
CA GLY A 174 -21.07 8.80 6.87
C GLY A 174 -22.29 7.88 6.96
N ARG A 175 -22.10 6.64 7.42
CA ARG A 175 -23.19 5.69 7.63
C ARG A 175 -23.85 5.93 8.98
N ASN A 176 -25.16 5.69 9.06
CA ASN A 176 -25.86 5.63 10.33
C ASN A 176 -25.95 4.16 10.81
N LEU A 177 -26.29 3.93 12.08
CA LEU A 177 -26.35 2.60 12.63
C LEU A 177 -27.40 1.71 11.93
N ASP A 178 -28.54 2.28 11.53
CA ASP A 178 -29.57 1.53 10.82
C ASP A 178 -29.07 1.04 9.46
N ASP A 179 -28.33 1.88 8.72
CA ASP A 179 -27.69 1.48 7.47
C ASP A 179 -26.68 0.35 7.71
N VAL A 180 -25.90 0.45 8.77
CA VAL A 180 -24.93 -0.59 9.14
C VAL A 180 -25.62 -1.92 9.44
N LEU A 181 -26.72 -1.89 10.22
CA LEU A 181 -27.51 -3.06 10.54
C LEU A 181 -28.12 -3.71 9.30
N ASN A 182 -28.62 -2.89 8.38
CA ASN A 182 -29.24 -3.37 7.14
C ASN A 182 -28.21 -3.97 6.16
N THR A 183 -26.95 -3.53 6.21
CA THR A 183 -25.89 -4.03 5.33
C THR A 183 -25.04 -5.13 5.96
N THR A 184 -25.14 -5.34 7.27
CA THR A 184 -24.41 -6.42 7.96
C THR A 184 -25.06 -7.75 7.60
N ARG A 185 -24.28 -8.63 6.96
CA ARG A 185 -24.74 -9.97 6.59
C ARG A 185 -24.70 -10.90 7.80
N ASP A 186 -25.44 -12.01 7.71
CA ASP A 186 -25.27 -13.12 8.64
C ASP A 186 -23.88 -13.69 8.44
N LEU A 187 -22.95 -13.28 9.30
CA LEU A 187 -21.60 -13.80 9.34
C LEU A 187 -21.47 -14.83 10.45
N ASP A 188 -20.50 -15.73 10.30
CA ASP A 188 -20.17 -16.70 11.35
C ASP A 188 -19.81 -15.96 12.65
N GLY A 189 -20.25 -16.51 13.80
CA GLY A 189 -19.98 -15.93 15.11
C GLY A 189 -20.96 -14.86 15.58
N GLN A 190 -21.98 -14.53 14.79
CA GLN A 190 -22.98 -13.54 15.19
C GLN A 190 -23.89 -14.00 16.33
N SER A 191 -24.03 -15.33 16.56
CA SER A 191 -24.81 -15.88 17.67
C SER A 191 -24.31 -15.45 19.06
N GLU A 192 -23.02 -15.10 19.19
CA GLU A 192 -22.41 -14.62 20.43
C GLU A 192 -22.62 -13.13 20.65
N LYS A 193 -23.04 -12.41 19.64
CA LYS A 193 -23.20 -10.96 19.65
C LYS A 193 -24.57 -10.52 20.10
N ARG A 194 -24.63 -9.41 20.83
CA ARG A 194 -25.89 -8.76 21.19
C ARG A 194 -26.53 -8.05 19.99
N ASN A 195 -25.70 -7.63 19.04
CA ASN A 195 -26.10 -6.89 17.86
C ASN A 195 -25.18 -7.24 16.68
N PRO A 196 -25.71 -7.42 15.46
CA PRO A 196 -24.88 -7.77 14.28
C PRO A 196 -23.75 -6.76 13.98
N ALA A 197 -23.91 -5.49 14.36
CA ALA A 197 -22.89 -4.47 14.15
C ALA A 197 -21.71 -4.57 15.13
N ASP A 198 -21.87 -5.31 16.24
CA ASP A 198 -20.79 -5.49 17.20
C ASP A 198 -19.60 -6.19 16.56
N PHE A 199 -18.40 -5.84 16.99
CA PHE A 199 -17.19 -6.42 16.41
C PHE A 199 -16.26 -6.95 17.50
N ALA A 200 -15.49 -7.99 17.15
CA ALA A 200 -14.60 -8.65 18.08
C ALA A 200 -13.42 -7.77 18.45
N LEU A 201 -13.16 -7.65 19.75
CA LEU A 201 -11.94 -7.04 20.31
C LEU A 201 -10.94 -8.13 20.73
N TRP A 202 -11.47 -9.26 21.23
CA TRP A 202 -10.71 -10.44 21.58
C TRP A 202 -11.53 -11.67 21.24
N LYS A 203 -10.93 -12.62 20.50
CA LYS A 203 -11.60 -13.86 20.10
C LYS A 203 -11.06 -15.03 20.90
N LYS A 204 -11.96 -15.85 21.42
CA LYS A 204 -11.61 -17.14 22.03
C LYS A 204 -10.91 -18.04 21.01
N ALA A 205 -9.76 -18.59 21.38
CA ALA A 205 -9.05 -19.54 20.54
C ALA A 205 -9.79 -20.88 20.50
N GLN A 206 -9.95 -21.42 19.29
CA GLN A 206 -10.40 -22.80 19.08
C GLN A 206 -9.19 -23.75 19.22
N PRO A 207 -9.40 -25.07 19.43
CA PRO A 207 -8.29 -26.01 19.60
C PRO A 207 -7.26 -25.98 18.46
N GLU A 208 -7.71 -25.71 17.23
CA GLU A 208 -6.86 -25.65 16.05
C GLU A 208 -6.02 -24.37 15.92
N HIS A 209 -6.31 -23.31 16.67
CA HIS A 209 -5.56 -22.06 16.63
C HIS A 209 -4.21 -22.22 17.33
N ILE A 210 -3.12 -22.15 16.55
CA ILE A 210 -1.75 -22.19 17.06
C ILE A 210 -1.36 -20.85 17.68
N MET A 211 -1.69 -19.74 16.99
CA MET A 211 -1.41 -18.38 17.44
C MET A 211 -2.47 -17.96 18.45
N ARG A 212 -2.17 -18.14 19.74
CA ARG A 212 -3.04 -17.81 20.86
C ARG A 212 -2.23 -17.34 22.05
N TRP A 213 -2.84 -16.53 22.89
CA TRP A 213 -2.22 -15.98 24.09
C TRP A 213 -3.19 -16.02 25.26
N PRO A 214 -2.66 -16.21 26.49
CA PRO A 214 -3.50 -16.06 27.69
C PRO A 214 -3.96 -14.62 27.83
N SER A 215 -5.17 -14.48 28.37
CA SER A 215 -5.76 -13.17 28.65
C SER A 215 -6.66 -13.26 29.88
N PRO A 216 -7.17 -12.13 30.42
CA PRO A 216 -8.17 -12.17 31.50
C PRO A 216 -9.45 -12.92 31.14
N TRP A 217 -9.72 -13.11 29.84
CA TRP A 217 -10.95 -13.74 29.32
C TRP A 217 -10.71 -15.19 28.88
N GLY A 218 -9.48 -15.65 28.97
CA GLY A 218 -9.04 -16.97 28.53
C GLY A 218 -8.10 -16.91 27.34
N ASP A 219 -7.71 -18.08 26.83
CA ASP A 219 -6.83 -18.18 25.68
C ASP A 219 -7.54 -17.69 24.42
N GLY A 220 -6.88 -16.82 23.69
CA GLY A 220 -7.44 -16.23 22.49
C GLY A 220 -6.44 -15.41 21.71
N PHE A 221 -6.96 -14.55 20.85
CA PHE A 221 -6.18 -13.65 20.02
C PHE A 221 -6.95 -12.34 19.82
N PRO A 222 -6.26 -11.22 19.51
CA PRO A 222 -6.94 -9.95 19.31
C PRO A 222 -7.78 -9.95 18.04
N GLY A 223 -8.90 -9.22 18.08
CA GLY A 223 -9.66 -8.89 16.88
C GLY A 223 -8.85 -7.97 15.97
N TRP A 224 -9.05 -8.08 14.66
CA TRP A 224 -8.28 -7.33 13.67
C TRP A 224 -8.32 -5.81 13.89
N HIS A 225 -9.48 -5.28 14.31
CA HIS A 225 -9.65 -3.84 14.45
C HIS A 225 -8.94 -3.22 15.66
N ALA A 226 -8.49 -4.03 16.62
CA ALA A 226 -7.84 -3.56 17.83
C ALA A 226 -6.35 -3.20 17.63
N GLU A 227 -5.68 -3.83 16.68
CA GLU A 227 -4.23 -3.72 16.52
C GLU A 227 -3.74 -2.31 16.21
N CYS A 228 -4.35 -1.67 15.22
CA CYS A 228 -3.92 -0.34 14.78
C CYS A 228 -4.15 0.73 15.85
N THR A 229 -5.26 0.64 16.59
CA THR A 229 -5.53 1.55 17.71
C THR A 229 -4.49 1.38 18.81
N ALA A 230 -4.19 0.15 19.20
CA ALA A 230 -3.23 -0.14 20.26
C ALA A 230 -1.80 0.24 19.86
N MET A 231 -1.36 -0.12 18.66
CA MET A 231 -0.02 0.17 18.18
C MET A 231 0.17 1.66 17.86
N GLY A 232 -0.85 2.31 17.31
CA GLY A 232 -0.84 3.75 17.07
C GLY A 232 -0.68 4.54 18.37
N ARG A 233 -1.44 4.18 19.39
CA ARG A 233 -1.33 4.81 20.72
C ARG A 233 0.05 4.61 21.34
N LYS A 234 0.59 3.40 21.23
CA LYS A 234 1.90 3.09 21.81
C LYS A 234 3.02 3.95 21.22
N TYR A 235 3.06 4.11 19.91
CA TYR A 235 4.17 4.74 19.23
C TYR A 235 3.97 6.21 18.91
N LEU A 236 2.72 6.66 18.76
CA LEU A 236 2.39 8.02 18.38
C LEU A 236 1.67 8.80 19.47
N GLY A 237 1.24 8.14 20.55
CA GLY A 237 0.56 8.77 21.68
C GLY A 237 -0.96 8.77 21.54
N GLU A 238 -1.62 9.42 22.50
CA GLU A 238 -3.08 9.49 22.55
C GLU A 238 -3.69 10.37 21.45
N HIS A 239 -2.88 11.25 20.87
CA HIS A 239 -3.26 12.11 19.74
C HIS A 239 -2.10 12.20 18.77
N PHE A 240 -2.37 11.98 17.49
CA PHE A 240 -1.37 12.14 16.45
C PHE A 240 -1.99 12.69 15.17
N ASP A 241 -1.15 13.05 14.21
CA ASP A 241 -1.57 13.91 13.11
C ASP A 241 -2.34 13.16 12.02
N ILE A 242 -1.75 12.14 11.43
CA ILE A 242 -2.27 11.53 10.19
C ILE A 242 -2.44 10.03 10.37
N HIS A 243 -3.61 9.52 9.97
CA HIS A 243 -3.85 8.09 9.79
C HIS A 243 -4.38 7.86 8.38
N GLY A 244 -3.84 6.85 7.71
CA GLY A 244 -4.19 6.58 6.34
C GLY A 244 -4.28 5.10 5.98
N GLY A 245 -4.78 4.87 4.78
CA GLY A 245 -4.94 3.54 4.18
C GLY A 245 -5.80 3.60 2.94
N GLY A 246 -6.16 2.44 2.40
CA GLY A 246 -7.10 2.36 1.28
C GLY A 246 -8.52 2.72 1.68
N MET A 247 -9.31 3.18 0.71
CA MET A 247 -10.73 3.53 0.94
C MET A 247 -11.56 2.35 1.45
N ASP A 248 -11.17 1.14 1.13
CA ASP A 248 -11.82 -0.08 1.62
C ASP A 248 -11.73 -0.23 3.13
N LEU A 249 -10.76 0.43 3.78
CA LEU A 249 -10.59 0.43 5.22
C LEU A 249 -11.47 1.47 5.95
N ILE A 250 -12.07 2.42 5.25
CA ILE A 250 -12.92 3.43 5.89
C ILE A 250 -13.99 2.76 6.75
N PHE A 251 -14.66 1.76 6.20
CA PHE A 251 -15.64 0.96 6.91
C PHE A 251 -15.44 -0.53 6.59
N PRO A 252 -15.39 -1.41 7.62
CA PRO A 252 -15.57 -1.08 9.04
C PRO A 252 -14.27 -0.74 9.79
N HIS A 253 -13.08 -1.01 9.25
CA HIS A 253 -11.82 -1.02 10.02
C HIS A 253 -11.51 0.33 10.69
N HIS A 254 -11.44 1.42 9.93
CA HIS A 254 -11.13 2.74 10.49
C HIS A 254 -12.27 3.33 11.32
N GLU A 255 -13.51 3.03 10.96
CA GLU A 255 -14.66 3.40 11.80
C GLU A 255 -14.58 2.72 13.16
N CYS A 256 -14.20 1.44 13.19
CA CYS A 256 -13.98 0.69 14.44
C CYS A 256 -12.80 1.27 15.24
N GLU A 257 -11.75 1.75 14.60
CA GLU A 257 -10.63 2.40 15.29
C GLU A 257 -11.07 3.69 16.00
N ILE A 258 -11.88 4.52 15.34
CA ILE A 258 -12.44 5.73 15.97
C ILE A 258 -13.28 5.33 17.18
N ALA A 259 -14.15 4.34 17.04
CA ALA A 259 -15.00 3.87 18.15
C ALA A 259 -14.17 3.38 19.33
N GLN A 260 -13.12 2.61 19.07
CA GLN A 260 -12.21 2.12 20.12
C GLN A 260 -11.45 3.24 20.80
N SER A 261 -10.99 4.22 20.03
CA SER A 261 -10.30 5.40 20.56
C SER A 261 -11.22 6.21 21.47
N VAL A 262 -12.40 6.58 20.99
CA VAL A 262 -13.37 7.38 21.76
C VAL A 262 -13.85 6.62 22.99
N ALA A 263 -14.15 5.32 22.87
CA ALA A 263 -14.59 4.52 24.00
C ALA A 263 -13.53 4.38 25.09
N SER A 264 -12.24 4.31 24.71
CA SER A 264 -11.15 4.09 25.66
C SER A 264 -10.55 5.35 26.26
N GLN A 265 -10.63 6.49 25.57
CA GLN A 265 -10.00 7.75 26.05
C GLN A 265 -10.90 8.99 25.96
N GLY A 266 -12.10 8.87 25.41
CA GLY A 266 -13.08 9.96 25.34
C GLY A 266 -13.05 10.78 24.06
N ASP A 267 -12.04 10.65 23.23
CA ASP A 267 -11.91 11.38 21.98
C ASP A 267 -11.17 10.58 20.89
N ASP A 268 -11.19 11.09 19.66
CA ASP A 268 -10.45 10.49 18.55
C ASP A 268 -8.95 10.81 18.67
N MET A 269 -8.12 9.81 18.40
CA MET A 269 -6.66 9.95 18.39
C MET A 269 -6.14 10.71 17.17
N VAL A 270 -6.87 10.69 16.08
CA VAL A 270 -6.39 11.09 14.75
C VAL A 270 -7.00 12.42 14.33
N HIS A 271 -6.16 13.35 13.87
CA HIS A 271 -6.61 14.65 13.39
C HIS A 271 -6.94 14.66 11.89
N TYR A 272 -6.17 13.94 11.08
CA TYR A 272 -6.36 13.90 9.63
C TYR A 272 -6.45 12.45 9.16
N TRP A 273 -7.61 12.08 8.62
CA TRP A 273 -7.83 10.78 8.00
C TRP A 273 -7.66 10.90 6.48
N MET A 274 -6.75 10.12 5.93
CA MET A 274 -6.44 10.15 4.49
C MET A 274 -6.66 8.77 3.87
N HIS A 275 -7.28 8.73 2.69
CA HIS A 275 -7.58 7.47 2.02
C HIS A 275 -7.26 7.53 0.53
N ASN A 276 -6.50 6.55 0.05
CA ASN A 276 -6.28 6.37 -1.39
C ASN A 276 -7.41 5.55 -2.01
N ASN A 277 -7.72 5.87 -3.25
CA ASN A 277 -8.79 5.21 -3.99
C ASN A 277 -8.34 3.84 -4.53
N MET A 278 -9.27 3.13 -5.12
CA MET A 278 -9.13 1.75 -5.56
C MET A 278 -8.37 1.63 -6.89
N ILE A 279 -7.88 0.42 -7.14
CA ILE A 279 -7.26 0.02 -8.40
C ILE A 279 -8.12 -1.04 -9.07
N THR A 280 -8.33 -0.87 -10.39
CA THR A 280 -8.98 -1.86 -11.24
C THR A 280 -8.00 -2.36 -12.31
N ILE A 281 -8.31 -3.49 -12.92
CA ILE A 281 -7.54 -4.08 -14.01
C ILE A 281 -8.47 -4.28 -15.19
N ASN A 282 -8.19 -3.60 -16.31
CA ASN A 282 -9.06 -3.61 -17.50
C ASN A 282 -10.54 -3.32 -17.16
N GLY A 283 -10.74 -2.33 -16.30
CA GLY A 283 -12.07 -1.88 -15.88
C GLY A 283 -12.76 -2.75 -14.83
N THR A 284 -12.12 -3.82 -14.37
CA THR A 284 -12.70 -4.79 -13.43
C THR A 284 -11.93 -4.83 -12.13
N LYS A 285 -12.64 -4.96 -11.02
CA LYS A 285 -12.04 -5.17 -9.71
C LYS A 285 -11.14 -6.41 -9.74
N MET A 286 -9.95 -6.31 -9.15
CA MET A 286 -9.01 -7.41 -9.06
C MET A 286 -9.53 -8.51 -8.13
N GLY A 287 -9.49 -9.76 -8.58
CA GLY A 287 -9.90 -10.92 -7.79
C GLY A 287 -9.36 -12.22 -8.35
N LYS A 288 -8.96 -13.13 -7.46
CA LYS A 288 -8.41 -14.45 -7.85
C LYS A 288 -9.39 -15.26 -8.70
N SER A 289 -10.67 -15.24 -8.36
CA SER A 289 -11.72 -15.95 -9.09
C SER A 289 -11.96 -15.42 -10.50
N LEU A 290 -11.57 -14.16 -10.77
CA LEU A 290 -11.74 -13.51 -12.07
C LEU A 290 -10.55 -13.72 -13.01
N GLY A 291 -9.48 -14.37 -12.53
CA GLY A 291 -8.27 -14.60 -13.32
C GLY A 291 -7.44 -13.34 -13.60
N ASN A 292 -7.77 -12.23 -12.96
CA ASN A 292 -7.09 -10.95 -13.12
C ASN A 292 -6.28 -10.53 -11.89
N PHE A 293 -6.01 -11.46 -10.99
CA PHE A 293 -5.12 -11.21 -9.85
C PHE A 293 -3.67 -11.27 -10.32
N ILE A 294 -2.97 -10.14 -10.20
CA ILE A 294 -1.59 -10.00 -10.66
C ILE A 294 -0.74 -9.50 -9.49
N THR A 295 0.31 -10.24 -9.15
CA THR A 295 1.28 -9.81 -8.13
C THR A 295 2.25 -8.79 -8.70
N LEU A 296 2.92 -8.03 -7.83
CA LEU A 296 3.98 -7.11 -8.26
C LEU A 296 5.11 -7.83 -8.97
N ASP A 297 5.54 -8.99 -8.46
CA ASP A 297 6.56 -9.81 -9.11
C ASP A 297 6.15 -10.23 -10.52
N GLU A 298 4.90 -10.56 -10.73
CA GLU A 298 4.38 -10.88 -12.07
C GLU A 298 4.41 -9.66 -13.00
N PHE A 299 4.10 -8.46 -12.50
CA PHE A 299 4.28 -7.23 -13.28
C PHE A 299 5.73 -7.02 -13.67
N PHE A 300 6.64 -7.20 -12.71
CA PHE A 300 8.07 -6.95 -12.93
C PHE A 300 8.71 -7.97 -13.89
N SER A 301 8.23 -9.19 -13.89
CA SER A 301 8.72 -10.27 -14.79
C SER A 301 7.93 -10.41 -16.08
N GLY A 302 6.70 -9.89 -16.13
CA GLY A 302 5.80 -10.10 -17.27
C GLY A 302 5.16 -11.48 -17.30
N SER A 303 5.25 -12.25 -16.22
CA SER A 303 4.86 -13.67 -16.20
C SER A 303 3.39 -13.92 -15.84
N HIS A 304 2.48 -13.10 -16.35
CA HIS A 304 1.05 -13.30 -16.20
C HIS A 304 0.37 -13.26 -17.58
N LYS A 305 -0.66 -14.07 -17.78
CA LYS A 305 -1.37 -14.19 -19.07
C LYS A 305 -1.95 -12.86 -19.58
N LEU A 306 -2.32 -11.95 -18.67
CA LEU A 306 -2.87 -10.65 -19.03
C LEU A 306 -1.82 -9.60 -19.40
N LEU A 307 -0.52 -9.89 -19.12
CA LEU A 307 0.56 -8.96 -19.39
C LEU A 307 1.22 -9.29 -20.74
N THR A 308 1.38 -8.27 -21.57
CA THR A 308 2.05 -8.40 -22.89
C THR A 308 3.56 -8.23 -22.77
N GLN A 309 4.04 -7.72 -21.66
CA GLN A 309 5.46 -7.50 -21.37
C GLN A 309 5.69 -7.36 -19.87
N ALA A 310 6.96 -7.36 -19.45
CA ALA A 310 7.35 -6.94 -18.11
C ALA A 310 7.25 -5.41 -17.99
N TYR A 311 6.90 -4.94 -16.81
CA TYR A 311 6.88 -3.52 -16.48
C TYR A 311 7.80 -3.29 -15.28
N SER A 312 8.72 -2.34 -15.41
CA SER A 312 9.65 -2.05 -14.33
C SER A 312 8.95 -1.50 -13.08
N PRO A 313 9.55 -1.66 -11.89
CA PRO A 313 8.99 -1.09 -10.67
C PRO A 313 8.73 0.42 -10.78
N MET A 314 9.63 1.17 -11.40
CA MET A 314 9.46 2.62 -11.57
C MET A 314 8.34 2.97 -12.55
N THR A 315 8.12 2.15 -13.57
CA THR A 315 6.96 2.30 -14.47
C THR A 315 5.66 2.16 -13.69
N ILE A 316 5.56 1.16 -12.82
CA ILE A 316 4.39 0.96 -11.95
C ILE A 316 4.21 2.15 -11.01
N ARG A 317 5.29 2.58 -10.35
CA ARG A 317 5.25 3.74 -9.45
C ARG A 317 4.81 5.01 -10.19
N PHE A 318 5.42 5.30 -11.32
CA PHE A 318 5.11 6.47 -12.14
C PHE A 318 3.66 6.44 -12.62
N PHE A 319 3.17 5.29 -13.07
CA PHE A 319 1.78 5.12 -13.47
C PHE A 319 0.81 5.45 -12.32
N ILE A 320 1.06 4.92 -11.13
CA ILE A 320 0.24 5.20 -9.95
C ILE A 320 0.23 6.70 -9.64
N LEU A 321 1.38 7.38 -9.75
CA LEU A 321 1.51 8.81 -9.45
C LEU A 321 0.89 9.72 -10.50
N GLN A 322 0.60 9.21 -11.70
CA GLN A 322 -0.11 9.96 -12.74
C GLN A 322 -1.60 10.15 -12.44
N ALA A 323 -2.15 9.45 -11.47
CA ALA A 323 -3.50 9.64 -10.95
C ALA A 323 -3.41 10.28 -9.56
N HIS A 324 -4.36 11.17 -9.25
CA HIS A 324 -4.48 11.68 -7.88
C HIS A 324 -4.81 10.53 -6.94
N TYR A 325 -4.23 10.49 -5.73
CA TYR A 325 -4.42 9.36 -4.82
C TYR A 325 -5.89 9.12 -4.46
N ARG A 326 -6.74 10.16 -4.49
CA ARG A 326 -8.19 10.06 -4.24
C ARG A 326 -9.00 9.63 -5.46
N SER A 327 -8.38 9.53 -6.63
CA SER A 327 -9.05 9.08 -7.85
C SER A 327 -8.80 7.59 -8.09
N PRO A 328 -9.77 6.86 -8.67
CA PRO A 328 -9.52 5.48 -9.08
C PRO A 328 -8.46 5.44 -10.18
N VAL A 329 -7.75 4.32 -10.28
CA VAL A 329 -6.78 4.09 -11.35
C VAL A 329 -7.02 2.74 -11.98
N ASP A 330 -7.01 2.68 -13.32
CA ASP A 330 -7.24 1.46 -14.07
C ASP A 330 -5.97 1.01 -14.78
N PHE A 331 -5.53 -0.20 -14.47
CA PHE A 331 -4.36 -0.83 -15.10
C PHE A 331 -4.76 -1.50 -16.40
N SER A 332 -4.01 -1.19 -17.47
CA SER A 332 -4.07 -1.88 -18.75
C SER A 332 -2.66 -1.90 -19.35
N ASN A 333 -2.38 -2.83 -20.26
CA ASN A 333 -1.10 -2.85 -20.97
C ASN A 333 -0.85 -1.53 -21.71
N GLU A 334 -1.87 -1.00 -22.37
CA GLU A 334 -1.78 0.27 -23.11
C GLU A 334 -1.38 1.43 -22.18
N ALA A 335 -2.04 1.55 -21.03
CA ALA A 335 -1.77 2.61 -20.06
C ALA A 335 -0.37 2.47 -19.45
N LEU A 336 0.06 1.26 -19.14
CA LEU A 336 1.40 0.99 -18.60
C LEU A 336 2.49 1.26 -19.62
N GLN A 337 2.28 0.94 -20.89
CA GLN A 337 3.21 1.24 -21.96
C GLN A 337 3.34 2.76 -22.19
N ALA A 338 2.24 3.48 -22.08
CA ALA A 338 2.26 4.96 -22.14
C ALA A 338 3.05 5.54 -20.95
N ALA A 339 2.86 5.00 -19.75
CA ALA A 339 3.62 5.39 -18.56
C ALA A 339 5.12 5.11 -18.73
N GLU A 340 5.47 3.95 -19.27
CA GLU A 340 6.86 3.58 -19.55
C GLU A 340 7.55 4.59 -20.48
N LYS A 341 6.88 4.97 -21.57
CA LYS A 341 7.37 5.98 -22.51
C LYS A 341 7.50 7.34 -21.86
N GLY A 342 6.50 7.75 -21.08
CA GLY A 342 6.52 9.02 -20.36
C GLY A 342 7.67 9.10 -19.36
N LEU A 343 7.87 8.06 -18.57
CA LEU A 343 8.98 7.97 -17.62
C LEU A 343 10.33 8.03 -18.31
N SER A 344 10.49 7.31 -19.42
CA SER A 344 11.71 7.32 -20.22
C SER A 344 12.04 8.74 -20.72
N ARG A 345 11.05 9.45 -21.26
CA ARG A 345 11.23 10.84 -21.72
C ARG A 345 11.62 11.78 -20.58
N LEU A 346 11.01 11.58 -19.40
CA LEU A 346 11.33 12.39 -18.23
C LEU A 346 12.78 12.16 -17.78
N MET A 347 13.21 10.90 -17.71
CA MET A 347 14.58 10.55 -17.31
C MET A 347 15.61 11.01 -18.35
N GLU A 348 15.30 10.94 -19.64
CA GLU A 348 16.17 11.51 -20.71
C GLU A 348 16.35 13.02 -20.55
N ALA A 349 15.28 13.73 -20.17
CA ALA A 349 15.38 15.17 -19.92
C ALA A 349 16.27 15.47 -18.70
N VAL A 350 16.15 14.68 -17.65
CA VAL A 350 17.02 14.81 -16.46
C VAL A 350 18.49 14.58 -16.84
N ASP A 351 18.78 13.54 -17.62
CA ASP A 351 20.12 13.27 -18.13
C ASP A 351 20.62 14.42 -19.02
N GLY A 352 19.73 15.04 -19.79
CA GLY A 352 20.02 16.17 -20.66
C GLY A 352 20.48 17.41 -19.92
N LEU A 353 20.13 17.56 -18.64
CA LEU A 353 20.60 18.71 -17.83
C LEU A 353 22.12 18.82 -17.77
N GLU A 354 22.83 17.69 -17.77
CA GLU A 354 24.28 17.65 -17.73
C GLU A 354 24.94 18.08 -19.07
N LYS A 355 24.15 18.11 -20.15
CA LYS A 355 24.61 18.49 -21.48
C LYS A 355 24.49 19.99 -21.77
N ILE A 356 23.85 20.73 -20.84
CA ILE A 356 23.61 22.18 -21.04
C ILE A 356 24.84 22.98 -20.66
N THR A 357 25.26 23.86 -21.57
CA THR A 357 26.27 24.89 -21.31
C THR A 357 25.52 26.18 -20.96
N PRO A 358 25.76 26.77 -19.77
CA PRO A 358 25.10 28.01 -19.38
C PRO A 358 25.44 29.18 -20.32
N ALA A 359 24.46 30.05 -20.54
CA ALA A 359 24.60 31.32 -21.23
C ALA A 359 24.73 32.46 -20.21
N ALA A 360 24.96 33.68 -20.71
CA ALA A 360 25.03 34.85 -19.83
C ALA A 360 23.69 35.23 -19.21
N THR A 361 22.58 34.98 -19.93
CA THR A 361 21.22 35.31 -19.51
C THR A 361 20.25 34.18 -19.83
N SER A 362 19.11 34.21 -19.13
CA SER A 362 18.02 33.23 -19.34
C SER A 362 16.87 33.89 -20.09
N ASN A 363 16.24 33.13 -21.01
CA ASN A 363 14.91 33.44 -21.54
C ASN A 363 13.87 32.41 -21.14
N VAL A 364 14.14 31.63 -20.10
CA VAL A 364 13.23 30.61 -19.49
C VAL A 364 12.94 31.01 -18.05
N ASP A 365 11.74 30.61 -17.56
CA ASP A 365 11.28 30.95 -16.22
C ASP A 365 11.30 29.68 -15.30
N VAL A 366 12.46 29.44 -14.70
CA VAL A 366 12.67 28.31 -13.79
C VAL A 366 11.94 28.53 -12.47
N LYS A 367 11.87 29.77 -11.99
CA LYS A 367 11.17 30.07 -10.72
C LYS A 367 9.69 29.75 -10.78
N SER A 368 9.06 30.06 -11.93
CA SER A 368 7.66 29.71 -12.15
C SER A 368 7.45 28.20 -12.11
N LEU A 369 8.34 27.42 -12.71
CA LEU A 369 8.28 25.95 -12.66
C LEU A 369 8.35 25.43 -11.23
N ARG A 370 9.30 25.93 -10.43
CA ARG A 370 9.46 25.59 -9.03
C ARG A 370 8.17 25.89 -8.24
N THR A 371 7.67 27.10 -8.37
CA THR A 371 6.46 27.56 -7.69
C THR A 371 5.26 26.67 -8.03
N LYS A 372 5.04 26.37 -9.31
CA LYS A 372 3.93 25.52 -9.76
C LYS A 372 4.01 24.09 -9.19
N CYS A 373 5.21 23.53 -9.11
CA CYS A 373 5.40 22.20 -8.53
C CYS A 373 5.05 22.19 -7.03
N PHE A 374 5.46 23.18 -6.27
CA PHE A 374 5.09 23.29 -4.86
C PHE A 374 3.60 23.56 -4.67
N GLU A 375 3.00 24.42 -5.47
CA GLU A 375 1.55 24.67 -5.43
C GLU A 375 0.77 23.38 -5.65
N ALA A 376 1.18 22.56 -6.60
CA ALA A 376 0.51 21.28 -6.89
C ALA A 376 0.68 20.28 -5.72
N MET A 377 1.88 20.15 -5.16
CA MET A 377 2.08 19.30 -3.99
C MET A 377 1.29 19.80 -2.78
N ASN A 378 1.24 21.10 -2.57
CA ASN A 378 0.50 21.70 -1.47
C ASN A 378 -1.02 21.58 -1.63
N ASP A 379 -1.50 21.28 -2.83
CA ASP A 379 -2.91 21.01 -3.11
C ASP A 379 -3.20 19.51 -2.99
N ASP A 380 -3.20 19.02 -1.76
CA ASP A 380 -3.55 17.64 -1.44
C ASP A 380 -2.72 16.61 -2.23
N LEU A 381 -1.42 16.83 -2.31
CA LEU A 381 -0.48 15.92 -2.99
C LEU A 381 -0.88 15.63 -4.44
N ASN A 382 -1.10 16.68 -5.22
CA ASN A 382 -1.55 16.55 -6.60
C ASN A 382 -0.40 16.16 -7.53
N THR A 383 0.04 14.90 -7.42
CA THR A 383 1.16 14.37 -8.20
C THR A 383 0.95 14.39 -9.71
N PRO A 384 -0.27 14.13 -10.26
CA PRO A 384 -0.43 14.26 -11.72
C PRO A 384 -0.14 15.67 -12.25
N ILE A 385 -0.48 16.69 -11.50
CA ILE A 385 -0.18 18.08 -11.90
C ILE A 385 1.31 18.36 -11.76
N VAL A 386 1.97 17.88 -10.72
CA VAL A 386 3.44 17.98 -10.59
C VAL A 386 4.11 17.34 -11.80
N ILE A 387 3.71 16.15 -12.20
CA ILE A 387 4.25 15.44 -13.36
C ILE A 387 4.03 16.25 -14.64
N SER A 388 2.86 16.84 -14.81
CA SER A 388 2.57 17.75 -15.94
C SER A 388 3.56 18.91 -15.99
N HIS A 389 3.83 19.55 -14.85
CA HIS A 389 4.82 20.64 -14.78
C HIS A 389 6.24 20.15 -15.05
N LEU A 390 6.59 18.95 -14.60
CA LEU A 390 7.90 18.36 -14.91
C LEU A 390 8.05 18.06 -16.40
N PHE A 391 7.00 17.68 -17.11
CA PHE A 391 7.04 17.55 -18.56
C PHE A 391 7.18 18.90 -19.26
N ASP A 392 6.59 19.97 -18.75
CA ASP A 392 6.86 21.32 -19.24
C ASP A 392 8.33 21.69 -19.05
N GLY A 393 8.91 21.33 -17.91
CA GLY A 393 10.34 21.48 -17.64
C GLY A 393 11.21 20.65 -18.58
N ALA A 394 10.80 19.41 -18.89
CA ALA A 394 11.50 18.56 -19.85
C ALA A 394 11.51 19.18 -21.25
N LYS A 395 10.39 19.77 -21.67
CA LYS A 395 10.31 20.52 -22.92
C LYS A 395 11.26 21.75 -22.92
N MET A 396 11.30 22.46 -21.79
CA MET A 396 12.24 23.56 -21.58
C MET A 396 13.70 23.11 -21.77
N ILE A 397 14.07 21.98 -21.13
CA ILE A 397 15.42 21.39 -21.24
C ILE A 397 15.74 21.06 -22.69
N ASN A 398 14.83 20.39 -23.40
CA ASN A 398 15.03 19.99 -24.79
C ASN A 398 15.18 21.20 -25.70
N ASN A 399 14.43 22.27 -25.48
CA ASN A 399 14.53 23.51 -26.23
C ASN A 399 15.88 24.24 -25.99
N ILE A 400 16.39 24.18 -24.76
CA ILE A 400 17.71 24.75 -24.44
C ILE A 400 18.80 23.94 -25.16
N ILE A 401 18.75 22.62 -25.11
CA ILE A 401 19.72 21.75 -25.81
C ILE A 401 19.68 21.98 -27.32
N ALA A 402 18.51 22.18 -27.89
CA ALA A 402 18.31 22.44 -29.31
C ALA A 402 18.77 23.84 -29.74
N GLY A 403 19.11 24.70 -28.79
CA GLY A 403 19.54 26.08 -29.07
C GLY A 403 18.40 27.08 -29.25
N ASN A 404 17.15 26.67 -28.98
CA ASN A 404 15.98 27.55 -29.10
C ASN A 404 15.80 28.48 -27.90
N ASN A 405 16.36 28.13 -26.77
CA ASN A 405 16.30 28.90 -25.52
C ASN A 405 17.66 28.94 -24.85
N THR A 406 17.86 29.91 -23.97
CA THR A 406 19.08 30.07 -23.18
C THR A 406 18.76 30.02 -21.69
N ILE A 407 19.74 29.61 -20.88
CA ILE A 407 19.66 29.57 -19.45
C ILE A 407 20.96 30.03 -18.80
N SER A 408 20.88 30.87 -17.78
CA SER A 408 22.03 31.30 -16.99
C SER A 408 22.53 30.15 -16.08
N ALA A 409 23.76 30.30 -15.59
CA ALA A 409 24.33 29.33 -14.65
C ALA A 409 23.51 29.18 -13.38
N ASP A 410 23.00 30.28 -12.82
CA ASP A 410 22.19 30.27 -11.62
C ASP A 410 20.84 29.59 -11.87
N ASP A 411 20.18 29.89 -12.98
CA ASP A 411 18.90 29.26 -13.33
C ASP A 411 19.07 27.78 -13.68
N LEU A 412 20.19 27.40 -14.29
CA LEU A 412 20.50 25.99 -14.56
C LEU A 412 20.67 25.21 -13.24
N LYS A 413 21.36 25.80 -12.27
CA LYS A 413 21.47 25.19 -10.93
C LYS A 413 20.11 25.00 -10.29
N GLU A 414 19.25 26.02 -10.36
CA GLU A 414 17.89 25.94 -9.84
C GLU A 414 17.05 24.88 -10.56
N LEU A 415 17.14 24.78 -11.88
CA LEU A 415 16.43 23.78 -12.68
C LEU A 415 16.86 22.36 -12.31
N LYS A 416 18.16 22.14 -12.13
CA LYS A 416 18.68 20.84 -11.63
C LYS A 416 18.12 20.52 -10.24
N GLU A 417 18.06 21.50 -9.34
CA GLU A 417 17.48 21.32 -8.00
C GLU A 417 15.99 20.99 -8.07
N VAL A 418 15.22 21.66 -8.94
CA VAL A 418 13.78 21.37 -9.12
C VAL A 418 13.56 19.93 -9.56
N PHE A 419 14.28 19.47 -10.57
CA PHE A 419 14.16 18.10 -11.06
C PHE A 419 14.62 17.08 -10.02
N HIS A 420 15.73 17.32 -9.36
CA HIS A 420 16.21 16.44 -8.30
C HIS A 420 15.19 16.33 -7.15
N THR A 421 14.71 17.48 -6.68
CA THR A 421 13.73 17.54 -5.58
C THR A 421 12.42 16.83 -5.94
N PHE A 422 11.83 17.15 -7.08
CA PHE A 422 10.51 16.63 -7.41
C PHE A 422 10.55 15.22 -8.02
N CYS A 423 11.46 14.91 -8.91
CA CYS A 423 11.56 13.57 -9.49
C CYS A 423 12.04 12.54 -8.48
N PHE A 424 13.11 12.83 -7.75
CA PHE A 424 13.78 11.84 -6.92
C PHE A 424 13.38 11.93 -5.45
N ASP A 425 13.47 13.10 -4.83
CA ASP A 425 13.21 13.21 -3.38
C ASP A 425 11.72 13.07 -3.05
N ILE A 426 10.85 13.75 -3.78
CA ILE A 426 9.40 13.80 -3.48
C ILE A 426 8.64 12.68 -4.18
N LEU A 427 8.73 12.56 -5.51
CA LEU A 427 8.03 11.51 -6.23
C LEU A 427 8.69 10.13 -6.06
N GLY A 428 9.92 10.09 -5.56
CA GLY A 428 10.61 8.84 -5.28
C GLY A 428 10.95 8.01 -6.52
N LEU A 429 11.07 8.66 -7.67
CA LEU A 429 11.55 8.01 -8.88
C LEU A 429 13.06 7.78 -8.76
N LYS A 430 13.58 6.81 -9.48
CA LYS A 430 15.02 6.55 -9.57
C LYS A 430 15.35 5.97 -10.93
N GLU A 431 16.61 6.11 -11.34
CA GLU A 431 17.10 5.45 -12.54
C GLU A 431 17.14 3.92 -12.32
N GLU A 432 16.75 3.20 -13.36
CA GLU A 432 16.79 1.74 -13.37
C GLU A 432 17.80 1.26 -14.39
N ILE A 433 18.74 0.41 -13.96
CA ILE A 433 19.79 -0.11 -14.83
C ILE A 433 19.26 -1.38 -15.51
N GLY A 434 19.14 -1.33 -16.86
CA GLY A 434 18.90 -2.52 -17.68
C GLY A 434 17.49 -3.09 -17.68
N SER A 435 16.50 -2.39 -17.12
CA SER A 435 15.13 -2.92 -17.03
C SER A 435 14.26 -2.64 -18.26
N SER A 436 14.64 -1.72 -19.13
CA SER A 436 13.81 -1.24 -20.23
C SER A 436 14.09 -1.89 -21.58
N ASP A 437 15.01 -2.84 -21.69
CA ASP A 437 15.39 -3.47 -22.96
C ASP A 437 14.53 -4.66 -23.39
N GLY A 438 13.53 -5.03 -22.60
CA GLY A 438 12.60 -6.12 -22.90
C GLY A 438 13.18 -7.54 -22.78
N ARG A 439 14.40 -7.68 -22.31
CA ARG A 439 15.05 -9.02 -22.18
C ARG A 439 14.29 -9.94 -21.24
N GLU A 440 13.91 -9.46 -20.06
CA GLU A 440 13.21 -10.29 -19.07
C GLU A 440 11.85 -10.77 -19.59
N ALA A 441 11.11 -9.91 -20.28
CA ALA A 441 9.84 -10.28 -20.91
C ALA A 441 10.06 -11.32 -22.02
N ALA A 442 11.08 -11.14 -22.84
CA ALA A 442 11.43 -12.10 -23.88
C ALA A 442 11.83 -13.44 -23.30
N TYR A 443 12.64 -13.45 -22.25
CA TYR A 443 13.02 -14.69 -21.54
C TYR A 443 11.81 -15.39 -20.94
N GLY A 444 10.88 -14.65 -20.34
CA GLY A 444 9.63 -15.20 -19.81
C GLY A 444 8.81 -15.92 -20.88
N LYS A 445 8.69 -15.32 -22.05
CA LYS A 445 7.97 -15.93 -23.20
C LYS A 445 8.68 -17.19 -23.72
N VAL A 446 10.01 -17.20 -23.72
CA VAL A 446 10.80 -18.39 -24.10
C VAL A 446 10.56 -19.53 -23.11
N VAL A 447 10.54 -19.24 -21.81
CA VAL A 447 10.24 -20.23 -20.77
C VAL A 447 8.83 -20.79 -20.94
N ASP A 448 7.83 -19.93 -21.17
CA ASP A 448 6.45 -20.36 -21.43
C ASP A 448 6.39 -21.28 -22.66
N MET A 449 7.07 -20.92 -23.73
CA MET A 449 7.12 -21.74 -24.94
C MET A 449 7.74 -23.14 -24.68
N LEU A 450 8.82 -23.17 -23.90
CA LEU A 450 9.45 -24.44 -23.51
C LEU A 450 8.53 -25.31 -22.65
N LEU A 451 7.80 -24.67 -21.71
CA LEU A 451 6.86 -25.39 -20.85
C LEU A 451 5.63 -25.87 -21.62
N GLU A 452 5.18 -25.12 -22.63
CA GLU A 452 4.14 -25.61 -23.57
C GLU A 452 4.60 -26.81 -24.35
N GLN A 453 5.85 -26.83 -24.82
CA GLN A 453 6.44 -28.01 -25.48
C GLN A 453 6.53 -29.20 -24.53
N ARG A 454 6.84 -28.96 -23.24
CA ARG A 454 6.83 -30.01 -22.22
C ARG A 454 5.44 -30.62 -22.05
N VAL A 455 4.38 -29.78 -22.01
CA VAL A 455 2.99 -30.26 -21.95
C VAL A 455 2.67 -31.16 -23.15
N LYS A 456 3.05 -30.74 -24.36
CA LYS A 456 2.84 -31.55 -25.57
C LYS A 456 3.61 -32.89 -25.52
N ALA A 457 4.85 -32.88 -25.04
CA ALA A 457 5.66 -34.09 -24.87
C ALA A 457 4.99 -35.07 -23.90
N LYS A 458 4.47 -34.58 -22.76
CA LYS A 458 3.72 -35.41 -21.82
C LYS A 458 2.47 -36.03 -22.46
N ALA A 459 1.70 -35.22 -23.20
CA ALA A 459 0.49 -35.68 -23.89
C ALA A 459 0.81 -36.79 -24.90
N ASN A 460 1.98 -36.75 -25.55
CA ASN A 460 2.47 -37.74 -26.49
C ASN A 460 3.27 -38.88 -25.84
N LYS A 461 3.33 -38.91 -24.50
CA LYS A 461 4.12 -39.87 -23.71
C LYS A 461 5.62 -39.85 -24.03
N ASP A 462 6.11 -38.73 -24.52
CA ASP A 462 7.55 -38.48 -24.72
C ASP A 462 8.17 -37.98 -23.41
N TRP A 463 8.39 -38.90 -22.50
CA TRP A 463 8.89 -38.58 -21.16
C TRP A 463 10.33 -38.07 -21.18
N ALA A 464 11.14 -38.52 -22.15
CA ALA A 464 12.52 -38.07 -22.27
C ALA A 464 12.60 -36.58 -22.56
N THR A 465 11.81 -36.05 -23.48
CA THR A 465 11.76 -34.63 -23.81
C THR A 465 11.17 -33.82 -22.64
N SER A 466 10.10 -34.32 -22.04
CA SER A 466 9.47 -33.68 -20.86
C SER A 466 10.46 -33.51 -19.71
N ASP A 467 11.21 -34.57 -19.38
CA ASP A 467 12.19 -34.56 -18.30
C ASP A 467 13.39 -33.67 -18.63
N LEU A 468 13.85 -33.69 -19.89
CA LEU A 468 14.94 -32.83 -20.35
C LEU A 468 14.61 -31.33 -20.11
N ILE A 469 13.44 -30.88 -20.56
CA ILE A 469 13.01 -29.49 -20.42
C ILE A 469 12.95 -29.12 -18.94
N ARG A 470 12.32 -29.93 -18.11
CA ARG A 470 12.19 -29.70 -16.67
C ARG A 470 13.57 -29.60 -15.99
N ASN A 471 14.45 -30.59 -16.28
CA ASN A 471 15.76 -30.66 -15.61
C ASN A 471 16.65 -29.48 -16.00
N GLU A 472 16.65 -29.09 -17.27
CA GLU A 472 17.43 -27.93 -17.74
C GLU A 472 16.93 -26.64 -17.14
N LEU A 473 15.62 -26.39 -17.10
CA LEU A 473 15.05 -25.21 -16.49
C LEU A 473 15.31 -25.15 -14.97
N THR A 474 15.20 -26.31 -14.30
CA THR A 474 15.51 -26.40 -12.87
C THR A 474 16.98 -26.09 -12.59
N ALA A 475 17.89 -26.58 -13.43
CA ALA A 475 19.32 -26.29 -13.32
C ALA A 475 19.64 -24.79 -13.50
N LEU A 476 18.83 -24.07 -14.28
CA LEU A 476 18.95 -22.63 -14.47
C LEU A 476 18.32 -21.80 -13.34
N GLY A 477 17.69 -22.45 -12.37
CA GLY A 477 17.08 -21.77 -11.21
C GLY A 477 15.57 -21.55 -11.31
N PHE A 478 14.92 -22.10 -12.35
CA PHE A 478 13.47 -22.02 -12.47
C PHE A 478 12.80 -23.07 -11.59
N GLU A 479 11.79 -22.66 -10.85
CA GLU A 479 10.89 -23.56 -10.13
C GLU A 479 9.62 -23.71 -10.93
N ILE A 480 9.27 -24.95 -11.26
CA ILE A 480 8.14 -25.30 -12.12
C ILE A 480 7.11 -26.05 -11.29
N LYS A 481 5.87 -25.62 -11.38
CA LYS A 481 4.72 -26.25 -10.72
C LYS A 481 3.68 -26.62 -11.78
N ASP A 482 3.34 -27.89 -11.85
CA ASP A 482 2.24 -28.35 -12.71
C ASP A 482 0.90 -28.02 -12.04
N THR A 483 -0.03 -27.48 -12.82
CA THR A 483 -1.39 -27.16 -12.38
C THR A 483 -2.38 -27.97 -13.19
N LYS A 484 -3.65 -28.00 -12.75
CA LYS A 484 -4.73 -28.70 -13.46
C LYS A 484 -4.90 -28.22 -14.90
N ASP A 485 -4.69 -26.93 -15.15
CA ASP A 485 -4.90 -26.28 -16.45
C ASP A 485 -3.60 -25.95 -17.19
N GLY A 486 -2.44 -26.38 -16.69
CA GLY A 486 -1.17 -26.10 -17.34
C GLY A 486 0.02 -26.12 -16.38
N PHE A 487 0.67 -24.98 -16.23
CA PHE A 487 1.87 -24.83 -15.40
C PHE A 487 1.99 -23.42 -14.85
N GLU A 488 2.76 -23.31 -13.76
CA GLU A 488 3.25 -22.07 -13.21
C GLU A 488 4.76 -22.18 -13.03
N TRP A 489 5.47 -21.06 -13.12
CA TRP A 489 6.90 -21.04 -12.89
C TRP A 489 7.36 -19.73 -12.26
N LYS A 490 8.49 -19.78 -11.57
CA LYS A 490 9.19 -18.60 -11.09
C LYS A 490 10.69 -18.84 -11.18
N LEU A 491 11.45 -17.74 -11.31
CA LEU A 491 12.90 -17.80 -11.25
C LEU A 491 13.35 -17.46 -9.83
N ASN A 492 14.05 -18.37 -9.19
CA ASN A 492 14.67 -18.17 -7.90
C ASN A 492 16.00 -17.44 -8.10
N LYS A 493 16.14 -16.24 -7.50
CA LYS A 493 17.39 -15.46 -7.56
C LYS A 493 18.33 -15.86 -6.43
#